data_40008ab14d08b745d04fc1253fb4c0f2
#
_entry.id   40008ab14d08b745d04fc1253fb4c0f2
#
_cell.length_a   1.000
_cell.length_b   1.000
_cell.length_c   1.000
_cell.angle_alpha   90.00
_cell.angle_beta   90.00
_cell.angle_gamma   90.00
#
_symmetry.space_group_name_H-M   'P 1'
#
loop_
_entity.id
_entity.type
_entity.pdbx_description
1 polymer ?
#
loop_
_entity_poly.entity_id
_entity_poly.type
_entity_poly.pdbx_seq_one_letter_code
_entity_poly.pdbx_strand_id
1 'polypeptide(L)' 'MEKYMTVKRFIRLPEVINRTGYGKTWIYHLINRGEFPEPIKMGARTIAFIENEIDEWIEATIRNSRQNAA' A
#
# COMPACT_ATOMS: atom_id res chain seq x y z
N MET A 1 -22.88 -4.95 9.07
CA MET A 1 -22.54 -4.48 9.65
C MET A 1 -21.24 -4.43 9.86
N GLU A 2 -20.58 -5.08 9.48
CA GLU A 2 -19.31 -4.96 9.70
C GLU A 2 -18.71 -3.98 8.90
N LYS A 3 -19.36 -3.39 7.99
CA LYS A 3 -18.74 -2.43 7.23
C LYS A 3 -18.35 -1.28 8.06
N TYR A 4 -18.96 -1.07 9.15
CA TYR A 4 -18.51 0.04 9.92
C TYR A 4 -17.31 -0.35 10.72
N MET A 5 -16.92 -1.59 10.66
CA MET A 5 -15.69 -1.95 11.29
C MET A 5 -14.53 -1.64 10.40
N THR A 6 -14.77 -1.28 9.14
CA THR A 6 -13.69 -0.98 8.22
C THR A 6 -13.52 0.52 8.17
N VAL A 7 -12.64 1.04 8.96
CA VAL A 7 -12.38 2.47 8.99
C VAL A 7 -11.30 2.78 7.98
N LYS A 8 -11.67 3.54 6.96
CA LYS A 8 -10.69 3.91 5.97
C LYS A 8 -9.89 5.08 6.46
N ARG A 9 -8.61 5.03 6.24
CA ARG A 9 -7.72 6.03 6.72
C ARG A 9 -6.66 6.30 5.68
N PHE A 10 -6.37 7.57 5.44
CA PHE A 10 -5.29 7.93 4.54
C PHE A 10 -3.98 7.90 5.27
N ILE A 11 -2.96 7.37 4.61
CA ILE A 11 -1.60 7.48 5.12
C ILE A 11 -0.73 8.04 4.00
N ARG A 12 0.33 8.71 4.39
CA ARG A 12 1.19 9.35 3.43
C ARG A 12 2.38 8.48 3.11
N LEU A 13 3.12 8.88 2.09
CA LEU A 13 4.25 8.09 1.62
C LEU A 13 5.25 7.74 2.71
N PRO A 14 5.63 8.64 3.61
CA PRO A 14 6.59 8.24 4.64
C PRO A 14 6.10 7.06 5.48
N GLU A 15 4.82 7.02 5.76
CA GLU A 15 4.28 5.90 6.53
C GLU A 15 4.29 4.62 5.70
N VAL A 16 3.99 4.72 4.41
CA VAL A 16 4.05 3.57 3.52
C VAL A 16 5.47 3.02 3.46
N ILE A 17 6.45 3.90 3.36
CA ILE A 17 7.84 3.50 3.37
C ILE A 17 8.17 2.78 4.67
N ASN A 18 7.69 3.32 5.79
CA ASN A 18 7.95 2.72 7.08
C ASN A 18 7.34 1.33 7.20
N ARG A 19 6.13 1.15 6.71
CA ARG A 19 5.43 -0.12 6.83
C ARG A 19 5.98 -1.19 5.89
N THR A 20 6.37 -0.80 4.68
CA THR A 20 6.82 -1.78 3.71
C THR A 20 8.31 -2.02 3.75
N GLY A 21 9.06 -1.05 4.24
CA GLY A 21 10.51 -1.16 4.21
C GLY A 21 11.11 -0.83 2.85
N TYR A 22 10.27 -0.48 1.86
CA TYR A 22 10.78 -0.13 0.56
C TYR A 22 11.12 1.35 0.52
N GLY A 23 12.02 1.71 -0.37
CA GLY A 23 12.29 3.12 -0.57
C GLY A 23 11.30 3.75 -1.53
N LYS A 24 11.36 5.08 -1.63
CA LYS A 24 10.45 5.82 -2.44
C LYS A 24 10.51 5.41 -3.91
N THR A 25 11.72 5.27 -4.43
CA THR A 25 11.90 4.93 -5.84
C THR A 25 11.27 3.58 -6.17
N TRP A 26 11.46 2.61 -5.29
CA TRP A 26 10.91 1.29 -5.54
C TRP A 26 9.39 1.29 -5.49
N ILE A 27 8.82 2.06 -4.54
CA ILE A 27 7.37 2.15 -4.46
C ILE A 27 6.79 2.74 -5.72
N TYR A 28 7.37 3.82 -6.25
CA TYR A 28 6.88 4.40 -7.50
C TYR A 28 7.06 3.44 -8.67
N HIS A 29 8.13 2.67 -8.65
CA HIS A 29 8.34 1.68 -9.69
C HIS A 29 7.21 0.64 -9.68
N LEU A 30 6.84 0.16 -8.50
CA LEU A 30 5.76 -0.81 -8.39
C LEU A 30 4.41 -0.20 -8.79
N ILE A 31 4.18 1.05 -8.44
CA ILE A 31 2.95 1.73 -8.82
C ILE A 31 2.86 1.80 -10.35
N ASN A 32 3.95 2.18 -11.00
CA ASN A 32 3.94 2.29 -12.44
C ASN A 32 3.72 0.95 -13.13
N ARG A 33 4.09 -0.12 -12.48
CA ARG A 33 3.89 -1.45 -13.05
C ARG A 33 2.52 -2.03 -12.72
N GLY A 34 1.72 -1.31 -11.95
CA GLY A 34 0.43 -1.81 -11.55
C GLY A 34 0.50 -2.90 -10.50
N GLU A 35 1.60 -2.94 -9.74
CA GLU A 35 1.83 -3.98 -8.74
C GLU A 35 1.77 -3.45 -7.32
N PHE A 36 1.23 -2.30 -7.12
CA PHE A 36 1.10 -1.68 -5.81
C PHE A 36 -0.22 -0.93 -5.75
N PRO A 37 -0.82 -0.78 -4.57
CA PRO A 37 -2.08 -0.03 -4.50
C PRO A 37 -1.92 1.37 -5.04
N GLU A 38 -2.89 1.82 -5.82
CA GLU A 38 -2.81 3.11 -6.46
C GLU A 38 -2.97 4.24 -5.48
N PRO A 39 -2.14 5.27 -5.56
CA PRO A 39 -2.29 6.40 -4.64
C PRO A 39 -3.52 7.22 -4.99
N ILE A 40 -4.02 7.92 -3.99
CA ILE A 40 -5.15 8.82 -4.13
C ILE A 40 -4.59 10.22 -4.25
N LYS A 41 -5.03 10.97 -5.24
CA LYS A 41 -4.60 12.35 -5.35
C LYS A 41 -5.39 13.22 -4.40
N MET A 42 -4.68 13.83 -3.48
CA MET A 42 -5.32 14.69 -2.49
C MET A 42 -5.25 16.16 -2.89
N GLY A 43 -4.45 16.47 -3.88
CA GLY A 43 -4.29 17.83 -4.36
C GLY A 43 -3.33 17.83 -5.53
N ALA A 44 -2.88 18.99 -5.94
CA ALA A 44 -2.05 19.08 -7.13
C ALA A 44 -0.78 18.27 -7.03
N ARG A 45 -0.17 18.24 -5.84
CA ARG A 45 1.08 17.52 -5.66
C ARG A 45 1.07 16.63 -4.45
N THR A 46 -0.11 16.36 -3.92
CA THR A 46 -0.23 15.62 -2.68
C THR A 46 -0.91 14.30 -2.98
N ILE A 47 -0.29 13.22 -2.58
CA ILE A 47 -0.89 11.91 -2.72
C ILE A 47 -0.94 11.23 -1.37
N ALA A 48 -1.83 10.28 -1.26
CA ALA A 48 -1.95 9.47 -0.05
C ALA A 48 -2.34 8.07 -0.46
N PHE A 49 -2.33 7.17 0.50
CA PHE A 49 -2.70 5.79 0.25
C PHE A 49 -3.77 5.40 1.27
N ILE A 50 -4.54 4.40 0.96
CA ILE A 50 -5.54 3.89 1.89
C ILE A 50 -4.86 2.86 2.78
N GLU A 51 -4.92 3.07 4.08
CA GLU A 51 -4.22 2.23 5.03
C GLU A 51 -4.53 0.75 4.86
N ASN A 52 -5.82 0.43 4.74
CA ASN A 52 -6.22 -0.97 4.61
C ASN A 52 -5.66 -1.61 3.35
N GLU A 53 -5.56 -0.85 2.27
CA GLU A 53 -5.02 -1.40 1.03
C GLU A 53 -3.54 -1.73 1.18
N ILE A 54 -2.81 -0.88 1.89
CA ILE A 54 -1.40 -1.14 2.11
C ILE A 54 -1.22 -2.38 2.97
N ASP A 55 -2.00 -2.49 4.04
CA ASP A 55 -1.89 -3.64 4.92
C ASP A 55 -2.24 -4.94 4.19
N GLU A 56 -3.29 -4.91 3.36
CA GLU A 56 -3.66 -6.09 2.59
C GLU A 56 -2.62 -6.45 1.57
N TRP A 57 -1.99 -5.44 0.97
CA TRP A 57 -0.94 -5.69 0.00
C TRP A 57 0.26 -6.37 0.66
N ILE A 58 0.60 -5.92 1.87
CA ILE A 58 1.69 -6.52 2.61
C ILE A 58 1.39 -7.98 2.91
N GLU A 59 0.17 -8.25 3.39
CA GLU A 59 -0.19 -9.62 3.72
C GLU A 59 -0.23 -10.51 2.50
N ALA A 60 -0.72 -9.99 1.38
CA ALA A 60 -0.75 -10.77 0.14
C ALA A 60 0.66 -11.06 -0.34
N THR A 61 1.55 -10.10 -0.20
CA THR A 61 2.93 -10.29 -0.61
C THR A 61 3.61 -11.37 0.23
N ILE A 62 3.37 -11.35 1.53
CA ILE A 62 3.91 -12.37 2.41
C ILE A 62 3.38 -13.74 2.03
N ARG A 63 2.07 -13.82 1.84
CA ARG A 63 1.43 -15.09 1.52
C ARG A 63 1.93 -15.65 0.21
N ASN A 64 2.01 -14.81 -0.81
CA ASN A 64 2.45 -15.26 -2.12
C ASN A 64 3.91 -15.71 -2.09
N SER A 65 4.74 -15.01 -1.34
CA SER A 65 6.13 -15.37 -1.23
C SER A 65 6.30 -16.72 -0.55
N ARG A 66 5.55 -16.93 0.51
CA ARG A 66 5.68 -18.17 1.26
C ARG A 66 5.13 -19.37 0.52
N GLN A 67 4.09 -19.14 -0.28
CA GLN A 67 3.55 -20.23 -1.09
C GLN A 67 4.51 -20.61 -2.20
N ASN A 68 5.25 -19.64 -2.72
CA ASN A 68 6.16 -19.92 -3.81
C ASN A 68 7.52 -20.37 -3.33
N ALA A 69 7.76 -20.33 -2.06
CA ALA A 69 9.07 -20.66 -1.52
C ALA A 69 9.30 -22.15 -1.35
N ALA A 70 8.41 -22.97 -1.76
CA ALA A 70 8.54 -24.40 -1.55
C ALA A 70 9.68 -25.05 -2.36
#